data_85729c5eba83ec0eb59769772d346a47
#
_entry.id   85729c5eba83ec0eb59769772d346a47
#
_cell.length_a   1.000
_cell.length_b   1.000
_cell.length_c   1.000
_cell.angle_alpha   90.00
_cell.angle_beta   90.00
_cell.angle_gamma   90.00
#
_symmetry.space_group_name_H-M   'P 1'
#
loop_
_entity.id
_entity.type
_entity.pdbx_description
1 polymer ?
#
loop_
_entity_poly.entity_id
_entity_poly.type
_entity_poly.pdbx_seq_one_letter_code
_entity_poly.pdbx_strand_id
1 'polypeptide(L)'
;MLGCSRNTRKDIEIMGQIKVQKNVGGIEGLCIIEPTVHGDNRGYFMETYNSKDMQEAGIDRVFVLDNQSCSTKGVLRGLHFQKEYPQAKLVRAVKGSVFDVAVDLRSDSKTYGKWFGVELTEENKKQFLIPEGFAHGFLVLSDVAEFCYKVTDFWHLGDEIGRASCRERV
;
A
#
# COMPACT_ATOMS: atom_id res chain seq x y z
N MET A 1 19.75 -36.23 -10.25
CA MET A 1 18.40 -35.79 -9.77
C MET A 1 18.39 -34.27 -9.74
N LEU A 2 17.81 -33.68 -10.75
CA LEU A 2 17.74 -32.20 -10.90
C LEU A 2 16.50 -31.72 -10.15
N GLY A 3 16.72 -30.97 -9.08
CA GLY A 3 15.66 -30.32 -8.30
C GLY A 3 14.96 -29.25 -9.14
N CYS A 4 13.70 -29.50 -9.49
CA CYS A 4 12.84 -28.55 -10.16
C CYS A 4 12.53 -27.41 -9.20
N SER A 5 13.15 -26.27 -9.39
CA SER A 5 12.78 -25.01 -8.75
C SER A 5 11.36 -24.65 -9.22
N ARG A 6 10.38 -24.75 -8.31
CA ARG A 6 9.02 -24.26 -8.56
C ARG A 6 9.08 -22.74 -8.62
N ASN A 7 9.06 -22.23 -9.83
CA ASN A 7 8.81 -20.83 -10.12
C ASN A 7 7.35 -20.56 -9.72
N THR A 8 7.14 -20.00 -8.53
CA THR A 8 5.83 -19.53 -8.11
C THR A 8 5.46 -18.35 -9.01
N ARG A 9 4.71 -18.63 -10.09
CA ARG A 9 3.97 -17.58 -10.81
C ARG A 9 3.11 -16.89 -9.78
N LYS A 10 3.39 -15.62 -9.55
CA LYS A 10 2.55 -14.77 -8.73
C LYS A 10 1.18 -14.76 -9.38
N ASP A 11 0.14 -15.17 -8.63
CA ASP A 11 -1.22 -15.21 -9.14
C ASP A 11 -1.67 -13.78 -9.38
N ILE A 12 -1.63 -13.32 -10.64
CA ILE A 12 -2.09 -12.00 -11.07
C ILE A 12 -3.50 -12.19 -11.64
N GLU A 13 -4.46 -11.57 -10.99
CA GLU A 13 -5.86 -11.51 -11.44
C GLU A 13 -6.09 -10.18 -12.15
N ILE A 14 -6.78 -10.20 -13.29
CA ILE A 14 -7.21 -9.01 -14.03
C ILE A 14 -8.71 -8.85 -13.81
N MET A 15 -9.11 -7.72 -13.21
CA MET A 15 -10.50 -7.37 -12.91
C MET A 15 -10.79 -5.98 -13.46
N GLY A 16 -11.64 -5.89 -14.47
CA GLY A 16 -12.01 -4.62 -15.09
C GLY A 16 -10.79 -3.80 -15.51
N GLN A 17 -10.56 -2.68 -14.84
CA GLN A 17 -9.46 -1.74 -15.10
C GLN A 17 -8.25 -1.94 -14.17
N ILE A 18 -8.19 -3.03 -13.39
CA ILE A 18 -7.11 -3.28 -12.44
C ILE A 18 -6.50 -4.67 -12.60
N LYS A 19 -5.20 -4.77 -12.32
CA LYS A 19 -4.50 -6.04 -12.10
C LYS A 19 -4.19 -6.14 -10.62
N VAL A 20 -4.57 -7.25 -9.99
CA VAL A 20 -4.37 -7.47 -8.56
C VAL A 20 -3.44 -8.65 -8.33
N GLN A 21 -2.38 -8.43 -7.58
CA GLN A 21 -1.50 -9.46 -7.06
C GLN A 21 -1.76 -9.62 -5.58
N LYS A 22 -2.40 -10.72 -5.20
CA LYS A 22 -2.78 -11.00 -3.81
C LYS A 22 -1.67 -11.67 -3.02
N ASN A 23 -1.72 -11.53 -1.70
CA ASN A 23 -0.85 -12.20 -0.73
C ASN A 23 0.65 -12.02 -1.05
N VAL A 24 1.03 -10.79 -1.42
CA VAL A 24 2.42 -10.49 -1.77
C VAL A 24 3.36 -10.76 -0.59
N GLY A 25 4.55 -11.28 -0.89
CA GLY A 25 5.48 -11.73 0.14
C GLY A 25 5.02 -12.97 0.92
N GLY A 26 3.94 -13.66 0.47
CA GLY A 26 3.34 -14.78 1.19
C GLY A 26 2.59 -14.35 2.45
N ILE A 27 2.22 -13.08 2.55
CA ILE A 27 1.49 -12.48 3.68
C ILE A 27 0.04 -12.28 3.27
N GLU A 28 -0.88 -12.96 3.93
CA GLU A 28 -2.29 -12.95 3.62
C GLU A 28 -2.89 -11.54 3.73
N GLY A 29 -3.61 -11.14 2.68
CA GLY A 29 -4.33 -9.88 2.58
C GLY A 29 -3.52 -8.71 2.01
N LEU A 30 -2.18 -8.75 1.99
CA LEU A 30 -1.39 -7.73 1.30
C LEU A 30 -1.56 -7.86 -0.21
N CYS A 31 -1.92 -6.76 -0.90
CA CYS A 31 -2.10 -6.78 -2.35
C CYS A 31 -1.35 -5.63 -3.03
N ILE A 32 -0.76 -5.92 -4.18
CA ILE A 32 -0.33 -4.89 -5.14
C ILE A 32 -1.42 -4.76 -6.19
N ILE A 33 -1.85 -3.53 -6.45
CA ILE A 33 -2.87 -3.20 -7.43
C ILE A 33 -2.25 -2.29 -8.48
N GLU A 34 -2.39 -2.67 -9.74
CA GLU A 34 -1.91 -1.89 -10.88
C GLU A 34 -3.12 -1.44 -11.71
N PRO A 35 -3.46 -0.14 -11.74
CA PRO A 35 -4.53 0.37 -12.58
C PRO A 35 -4.13 0.30 -14.06
N THR A 36 -5.11 0.12 -14.94
CA THR A 36 -4.90 0.29 -16.37
C THR A 36 -4.70 1.76 -16.69
N VAL A 37 -3.61 2.07 -17.37
CA VAL A 37 -3.27 3.44 -17.78
C VAL A 37 -3.56 3.60 -19.27
N HIS A 38 -4.44 4.53 -19.62
CA HIS A 38 -4.79 4.89 -21.00
C HIS A 38 -4.04 6.16 -21.38
N GLY A 39 -3.02 6.04 -22.23
CA GLY A 39 -2.18 7.14 -22.67
C GLY A 39 -2.45 7.55 -24.13
N ASP A 40 -2.33 8.86 -24.42
CA ASP A 40 -2.32 9.42 -25.76
C ASP A 40 -1.38 10.66 -25.83
N ASN A 41 -1.42 11.41 -26.94
CA ASN A 41 -0.59 12.61 -27.13
C ASN A 41 -0.91 13.78 -26.18
N ARG A 42 -1.97 13.72 -25.40
CA ARG A 42 -2.35 14.71 -24.38
C ARG A 42 -1.88 14.34 -22.98
N GLY A 43 -1.44 13.10 -22.75
CA GLY A 43 -1.07 12.56 -21.46
C GLY A 43 -1.72 11.21 -21.19
N TYR A 44 -2.20 10.98 -19.96
CA TYR A 44 -2.83 9.73 -19.61
C TYR A 44 -4.07 9.93 -18.73
N PHE A 45 -4.93 8.91 -18.74
CA PHE A 45 -6.06 8.74 -17.84
C PHE A 45 -5.99 7.36 -17.18
N MET A 46 -6.36 7.26 -15.92
CA MET A 46 -6.55 5.98 -15.22
C MET A 46 -7.60 6.13 -14.13
N GLU A 47 -8.33 5.07 -13.85
CA GLU A 47 -9.14 4.98 -12.65
C GLU A 47 -8.22 4.58 -11.48
N THR A 48 -8.09 5.44 -10.49
CA THR A 48 -7.26 5.17 -9.32
C THR A 48 -7.99 4.34 -8.26
N TYR A 49 -9.31 4.33 -8.31
CA TYR A 49 -10.18 3.53 -7.47
C TYR A 49 -11.52 3.30 -8.17
N ASN A 50 -11.92 2.04 -8.22
CA ASN A 50 -13.24 1.64 -8.70
C ASN A 50 -13.77 0.57 -7.75
N SER A 51 -14.85 0.87 -7.01
CA SER A 51 -15.37 -0.02 -5.99
C SER A 51 -15.85 -1.36 -6.55
N LYS A 52 -16.38 -1.36 -7.78
CA LYS A 52 -16.84 -2.58 -8.44
C LYS A 52 -15.67 -3.51 -8.75
N ASP A 53 -14.60 -2.98 -9.37
CA ASP A 53 -13.41 -3.76 -9.70
C ASP A 53 -12.75 -4.31 -8.44
N MET A 54 -12.72 -3.52 -7.35
CA MET A 54 -12.21 -3.96 -6.06
C MET A 54 -13.05 -5.10 -5.47
N GLN A 55 -14.37 -4.99 -5.51
CA GLN A 55 -15.29 -6.06 -5.05
C GLN A 55 -15.16 -7.33 -5.89
N GLU A 56 -15.06 -7.22 -7.21
CA GLU A 56 -14.81 -8.34 -8.11
C GLU A 56 -13.46 -9.04 -7.80
N ALA A 57 -12.46 -8.26 -7.37
CA ALA A 57 -11.19 -8.79 -6.88
C ALA A 57 -11.28 -9.35 -5.45
N GLY A 58 -12.45 -9.35 -4.81
CA GLY A 58 -12.61 -9.81 -3.42
C GLY A 58 -12.05 -8.84 -2.38
N ILE A 59 -11.89 -7.56 -2.74
CA ILE A 59 -11.48 -6.49 -1.84
C ILE A 59 -12.74 -5.69 -1.49
N ASP A 60 -13.48 -6.20 -0.52
CA ASP A 60 -14.73 -5.57 -0.06
C ASP A 60 -14.46 -4.68 1.15
N ARG A 61 -13.99 -3.46 0.88
CA ARG A 61 -13.69 -2.45 1.91
C ARG A 61 -14.29 -1.10 1.54
N VAL A 62 -14.89 -0.46 2.54
CA VAL A 62 -15.41 0.90 2.42
C VAL A 62 -14.35 1.88 2.90
N PHE A 63 -13.81 2.68 1.99
CA PHE A 63 -12.88 3.76 2.33
C PHE A 63 -13.65 5.03 2.67
N VAL A 64 -13.36 5.61 3.82
CA VAL A 64 -14.09 6.77 4.37
C VAL A 64 -13.30 8.07 4.32
N LEU A 65 -11.97 7.99 4.15
CA LEU A 65 -11.08 9.14 3.99
C LEU A 65 -10.11 8.92 2.83
N ASP A 66 -9.71 10.03 2.22
CA ASP A 66 -8.63 10.12 1.24
C ASP A 66 -7.68 11.23 1.66
N ASN A 67 -6.44 10.87 1.96
CA ASN A 67 -5.43 11.76 2.52
C ASN A 67 -4.28 11.94 1.54
N GLN A 68 -3.62 13.10 1.59
CA GLN A 68 -2.41 13.38 0.84
C GLN A 68 -1.37 14.01 1.73
N SER A 69 -0.11 13.60 1.55
CA SER A 69 1.05 14.21 2.18
C SER A 69 2.12 14.52 1.14
N CYS A 70 2.92 15.54 1.41
CA CYS A 70 4.12 15.88 0.66
C CYS A 70 5.33 15.81 1.59
N SER A 71 6.42 15.21 1.14
CA SER A 71 7.64 15.03 1.94
C SER A 71 8.88 15.05 1.06
N THR A 72 10.00 15.49 1.65
CA THR A 72 11.30 15.55 0.97
C THR A 72 12.09 14.27 1.18
N LYS A 73 13.14 14.09 0.37
CA LYS A 73 14.03 12.93 0.38
C LYS A 73 14.54 12.58 1.78
N GLY A 74 14.51 11.31 2.10
CA GLY A 74 15.00 10.77 3.38
C GLY A 74 14.00 10.91 4.54
N VAL A 75 12.86 11.55 4.34
CA VAL A 75 11.78 11.55 5.34
C VAL A 75 11.22 10.15 5.46
N LEU A 76 11.20 9.65 6.70
CA LEU A 76 10.59 8.40 7.09
C LEU A 76 9.33 8.69 7.90
N ARG A 77 8.16 8.20 7.43
CA ARG A 77 6.89 8.25 8.16
C ARG A 77 6.50 6.84 8.57
N GLY A 78 6.37 6.60 9.87
CA GLY A 78 6.00 5.29 10.42
C GLY A 78 7.13 4.67 11.25
N LEU A 79 7.05 3.40 11.60
CA LEU A 79 5.90 2.52 11.41
C LEU A 79 4.82 2.88 12.42
N HIS A 80 3.56 2.94 11.99
CA HIS A 80 2.44 3.27 12.86
C HIS A 80 1.16 2.48 12.48
N PHE A 81 0.29 2.29 13.45
CA PHE A 81 -1.03 1.66 13.30
C PHE A 81 -1.97 2.10 14.42
N GLN A 82 -3.26 1.99 14.20
CA GLN A 82 -4.29 2.13 15.24
C GLN A 82 -4.64 0.74 15.78
N LYS A 83 -4.69 0.62 17.10
CA LYS A 83 -4.88 -0.67 17.78
C LYS A 83 -6.35 -1.02 17.97
N GLU A 84 -7.12 -0.09 18.55
CA GLU A 84 -8.54 -0.31 18.88
C GLU A 84 -9.45 -0.02 17.67
N TYR A 85 -9.02 0.88 16.78
CA TYR A 85 -9.72 1.27 15.55
C TYR A 85 -8.83 1.01 14.32
N PRO A 86 -8.52 -0.26 14.00
CA PRO A 86 -7.55 -0.58 12.97
C PRO A 86 -8.06 -0.16 11.59
N GLN A 87 -7.17 0.40 10.79
CA GLN A 87 -7.47 0.89 9.45
C GLN A 87 -6.81 0.00 8.41
N ALA A 88 -7.57 -0.41 7.37
CA ALA A 88 -6.96 -0.78 6.11
C ALA A 88 -6.57 0.47 5.33
N LYS A 89 -5.52 0.37 4.53
CA LYS A 89 -4.96 1.48 3.74
C LYS A 89 -4.76 1.06 2.30
N LEU A 90 -5.16 1.92 1.36
CA LEU A 90 -4.82 1.80 -0.04
C LEU A 90 -3.94 3.00 -0.41
N VAL A 91 -2.66 2.74 -0.63
CA VAL A 91 -1.63 3.78 -0.72
C VAL A 91 -0.98 3.83 -2.10
N ARG A 92 -0.53 5.01 -2.54
CA ARG A 92 0.19 5.23 -3.80
C ARG A 92 1.03 6.50 -3.78
N ALA A 93 2.12 6.53 -4.54
CA ALA A 93 2.81 7.76 -4.86
C ALA A 93 2.19 8.39 -6.11
N VAL A 94 1.82 9.69 -6.03
CA VAL A 94 1.31 10.47 -7.18
C VAL A 94 2.40 11.29 -7.82
N LYS A 95 3.47 11.58 -7.08
CA LYS A 95 4.68 12.23 -7.54
C LYS A 95 5.89 11.65 -6.82
N GLY A 96 7.00 11.50 -7.55
CA GLY A 96 8.24 10.94 -7.02
C GLY A 96 8.14 9.46 -6.68
N SER A 97 8.96 9.03 -5.73
CA SER A 97 9.06 7.62 -5.33
C SER A 97 9.24 7.45 -3.82
N VAL A 98 8.66 6.36 -3.30
CA VAL A 98 8.79 5.95 -1.91
C VAL A 98 9.05 4.45 -1.83
N PHE A 99 9.78 4.00 -0.79
CA PHE A 99 9.80 2.61 -0.37
C PHE A 99 8.79 2.42 0.75
N ASP A 100 7.72 1.70 0.45
CA ASP A 100 6.59 1.48 1.34
C ASP A 100 6.67 0.12 2.00
N VAL A 101 6.39 0.02 3.30
CA VAL A 101 6.55 -1.19 4.10
C VAL A 101 5.32 -1.44 4.96
N ALA A 102 4.85 -2.69 4.97
CA ALA A 102 3.83 -3.19 5.87
C ALA A 102 4.36 -4.37 6.69
N VAL A 103 4.09 -4.37 8.00
CA VAL A 103 4.46 -5.43 8.95
C VAL A 103 3.21 -6.05 9.52
N ASP A 104 3.06 -7.37 9.42
CA ASP A 104 1.93 -8.10 9.98
C ASP A 104 2.00 -8.13 11.51
N LEU A 105 1.05 -7.49 12.18
CA LEU A 105 0.94 -7.47 13.66
C LEU A 105 -0.28 -8.24 14.18
N ARG A 106 -0.97 -8.99 13.32
CA ARG A 106 -2.11 -9.83 13.72
C ARG A 106 -1.61 -11.02 14.53
N SER A 107 -1.95 -11.09 15.81
CA SER A 107 -1.42 -12.06 16.78
C SER A 107 -1.70 -13.52 16.42
N ASP A 108 -2.78 -13.78 15.68
CA ASP A 108 -3.23 -15.10 15.23
C ASP A 108 -2.74 -15.45 13.81
N SER A 109 -2.02 -14.54 13.16
CA SER A 109 -1.48 -14.74 11.82
C SER A 109 -0.27 -15.67 11.81
N LYS A 110 -0.22 -16.59 10.85
CA LYS A 110 0.98 -17.40 10.56
C LYS A 110 2.18 -16.57 10.10
N THR A 111 1.93 -15.32 9.73
CA THR A 111 2.95 -14.37 9.25
C THR A 111 3.18 -13.23 10.24
N TYR A 112 2.76 -13.39 11.51
CA TYR A 112 3.05 -12.40 12.54
C TYR A 112 4.52 -12.00 12.57
N GLY A 113 4.79 -10.69 12.58
CA GLY A 113 6.13 -10.11 12.54
C GLY A 113 6.83 -10.14 11.18
N LYS A 114 6.27 -10.82 10.16
CA LYS A 114 6.79 -10.73 8.79
C LYS A 114 6.42 -9.40 8.15
N TRP A 115 7.24 -8.97 7.23
CA TRP A 115 7.03 -7.72 6.51
C TRP A 115 7.21 -7.89 5.01
N PHE A 116 6.62 -6.97 4.26
CA PHE A 116 6.80 -6.83 2.83
C PHE A 116 7.00 -5.36 2.49
N GLY A 117 7.94 -5.09 1.58
CA GLY A 117 8.23 -3.76 1.08
C GLY A 117 8.10 -3.69 -0.42
N VAL A 118 7.67 -2.54 -0.92
CA VAL A 118 7.47 -2.26 -2.34
C VAL A 118 7.83 -0.82 -2.66
N GLU A 119 8.46 -0.60 -3.80
CA GLU A 119 8.64 0.74 -4.32
C GLU A 119 7.39 1.19 -5.07
N LEU A 120 6.83 2.32 -4.62
CA LEU A 120 5.70 3.00 -5.26
C LEU A 120 6.20 4.29 -5.90
N THR A 121 5.92 4.45 -7.19
CA THR A 121 6.41 5.61 -7.95
C THR A 121 5.32 6.21 -8.83
N GLU A 122 5.51 7.48 -9.21
CA GLU A 122 4.65 8.13 -10.19
C GLU A 122 4.67 7.46 -11.56
N GLU A 123 5.74 6.71 -11.90
CA GLU A 123 5.87 5.99 -13.16
C GLU A 123 5.18 4.63 -13.12
N ASN A 124 5.42 3.85 -12.05
CA ASN A 124 4.90 2.48 -11.98
C ASN A 124 3.40 2.42 -11.66
N LYS A 125 2.81 3.52 -11.18
CA LYS A 125 1.37 3.65 -10.86
C LYS A 125 0.84 2.59 -9.89
N LYS A 126 1.73 1.82 -9.25
CA LYS A 126 1.34 0.78 -8.30
C LYS A 126 0.66 1.38 -7.09
N GLN A 127 -0.30 0.62 -6.58
CA GLN A 127 -0.94 0.88 -5.30
C GLN A 127 -0.71 -0.32 -4.39
N PHE A 128 -0.59 -0.08 -3.10
CA PHE A 128 -0.42 -1.12 -2.11
C PHE A 128 -1.60 -1.13 -1.16
N LEU A 129 -2.32 -2.27 -1.12
CA LEU A 129 -3.39 -2.50 -0.15
C LEU A 129 -2.80 -3.19 1.07
N ILE A 130 -2.98 -2.55 2.21
CA ILE A 130 -2.51 -3.00 3.52
C ILE A 130 -3.76 -3.19 4.39
N PRO A 131 -4.10 -4.42 4.79
CA PRO A 131 -5.26 -4.70 5.64
C PRO A 131 -5.13 -4.10 7.04
N GLU A 132 -6.21 -4.20 7.79
CA GLU A 132 -6.23 -3.94 9.23
C GLU A 132 -5.26 -4.88 9.96
N GLY A 133 -4.70 -4.42 11.08
CA GLY A 133 -3.76 -5.19 11.90
C GLY A 133 -2.31 -5.20 11.41
N PHE A 134 -1.98 -4.29 10.49
CA PHE A 134 -0.60 -4.08 10.03
C PHE A 134 -0.05 -2.75 10.53
N ALA A 135 1.24 -2.74 10.91
CA ALA A 135 2.00 -1.50 10.99
C ALA A 135 2.46 -1.09 9.59
N HIS A 136 2.43 0.20 9.31
CA HIS A 136 2.72 0.77 7.99
C HIS A 136 3.65 1.97 8.09
N GLY A 137 4.51 2.12 7.11
CA GLY A 137 5.36 3.30 6.96
C GLY A 137 6.06 3.34 5.61
N PHE A 138 6.62 4.50 5.29
CA PHE A 138 7.36 4.67 4.03
C PHE A 138 8.56 5.60 4.19
N LEU A 139 9.57 5.37 3.35
CA LEU A 139 10.75 6.21 3.18
C LEU A 139 10.70 6.91 1.82
N VAL A 140 10.89 8.22 1.79
CA VAL A 140 10.96 9.00 0.55
C VAL A 140 12.32 8.80 -0.14
N LEU A 141 12.29 8.35 -1.40
CA LEU A 141 13.49 8.05 -2.19
C LEU A 141 13.85 9.18 -3.16
N SER A 142 12.85 9.85 -3.74
CA SER A 142 13.03 11.01 -4.64
C SER A 142 13.22 12.31 -3.86
N ASP A 143 13.62 13.39 -4.52
CA ASP A 143 13.82 14.70 -3.88
C ASP A 143 12.55 15.21 -3.20
N VAL A 144 11.38 14.95 -3.83
CA VAL A 144 10.05 15.23 -3.29
C VAL A 144 9.15 14.05 -3.65
N ALA A 145 8.30 13.62 -2.73
CA ALA A 145 7.23 12.68 -3.02
C ALA A 145 5.89 13.22 -2.50
N GLU A 146 4.86 13.08 -3.33
CA GLU A 146 3.46 13.26 -2.93
C GLU A 146 2.82 11.88 -2.83
N PHE A 147 2.24 11.59 -1.67
CA PHE A 147 1.74 10.29 -1.29
C PHE A 147 0.28 10.39 -0.88
N CYS A 148 -0.57 9.63 -1.56
CA CYS A 148 -2.01 9.58 -1.31
C CYS A 148 -2.39 8.23 -0.70
N TYR A 149 -3.34 8.25 0.23
CA TYR A 149 -3.84 7.02 0.83
C TYR A 149 -5.30 7.13 1.28
N LYS A 150 -6.07 6.12 0.91
CA LYS A 150 -7.43 5.92 1.40
C LYS A 150 -7.40 5.02 2.63
N VAL A 151 -8.29 5.29 3.60
CA VAL A 151 -8.41 4.52 4.84
C VAL A 151 -9.85 4.14 5.15
N THR A 152 -10.03 3.02 5.87
CA THR A 152 -11.36 2.46 6.18
C THR A 152 -11.96 2.98 7.48
N ASP A 153 -11.19 3.72 8.28
CA ASP A 153 -11.68 4.34 9.52
C ASP A 153 -11.03 5.70 9.74
N PHE A 154 -11.60 6.49 10.65
CA PHE A 154 -11.09 7.80 11.01
C PHE A 154 -9.83 7.68 11.89
N TRP A 155 -9.08 8.78 11.97
CA TRP A 155 -8.00 8.88 12.95
C TRP A 155 -8.58 9.11 14.36
N HIS A 156 -8.17 8.30 15.31
CA HIS A 156 -8.59 8.39 16.70
C HIS A 156 -7.44 8.85 17.58
N LEU A 157 -7.64 9.99 18.24
CA LEU A 157 -6.64 10.58 19.14
C LEU A 157 -6.31 9.60 20.28
N GLY A 158 -5.02 9.28 20.43
CA GLY A 158 -4.53 8.40 21.50
C GLY A 158 -4.54 6.91 21.14
N ASP A 159 -5.09 6.50 20.01
CA ASP A 159 -5.07 5.10 19.56
C ASP A 159 -3.89 4.78 18.64
N GLU A 160 -3.26 5.79 18.06
CA GLU A 160 -2.13 5.57 17.17
C GLU A 160 -0.88 5.12 17.95
N ILE A 161 -0.42 3.91 17.67
CA ILE A 161 0.80 3.33 18.21
C ILE A 161 1.86 3.36 17.11
N GLY A 162 3.05 3.84 17.46
CA GLY A 162 4.19 3.86 16.56
C GLY A 162 5.16 4.97 16.90
N ARG A 163 6.34 4.88 16.31
CA ARG A 163 7.36 5.91 16.40
C ARG A 163 7.48 6.56 15.03
N ALA A 164 6.94 7.76 14.88
CA ALA A 164 7.34 8.61 13.78
C ALA A 164 8.83 8.90 13.95
N SER A 165 9.67 8.21 13.18
CA SER A 165 11.07 8.58 13.05
C SER A 165 11.18 9.70 12.03
N CYS A 166 10.48 10.81 12.29
CA CYS A 166 10.81 12.05 11.63
C CYS A 166 12.02 12.63 12.35
N ARG A 167 13.10 12.88 11.64
CA ARG A 167 14.03 13.95 12.00
C ARG A 167 13.31 15.28 11.81
N GLU A 168 12.27 15.53 12.58
CA GLU A 168 11.84 16.87 12.90
C GLU A 168 12.58 17.29 14.15
N ARG A 169 13.75 17.88 13.93
CA ARG A 169 14.25 18.91 14.84
C ARG A 169 14.16 20.22 14.07
N VAL A 170 13.20 21.01 14.44
CA VAL A 170 13.24 22.45 14.28
C VAL A 170 14.45 22.97 15.04
#